data_307ab609a5a9fd1dfb5d17ad1a993a31
#
_entry.id   307ab609a5a9fd1dfb5d17ad1a993a31
#
_cell.length_a   1.000
_cell.length_b   1.000
_cell.length_c   1.000
_cell.angle_alpha   90.00
_cell.angle_beta   90.00
_cell.angle_gamma   90.00
#
_symmetry.space_group_name_H-M   'P 1'
#
loop_
_entity.id
_entity.type
_entity.pdbx_description
1 polymer ?
#
loop_
_entity_poly.entity_id
_entity_poly.type
_entity_poly.pdbx_seq_one_letter_code
_entity_poly.pdbx_strand_id
1 'polypeptide(L)'
;MIYIYLLFITSVCGYTMYMKYPRETNWNKLQNSMKDSARSWFINRAVDRGISWFDLYDKNEKQLEGFKEEMKKKEDRNLFYPEYYTKPFHGYNEGNLNWKAALEAEAATLNIAAGYWEGVNPYEASSWMRQNISENIKSYVDSVHDMEFQIERCFPRKVLDIGCSTGISTYHLKESMPPNTTVYGIDLSPFFISVASYESNKNKLNITYVHGNAEKMSFLDGTFDLIVCNFMFHELPDDAASNVIKELFRVLSDKGIIAVVDIDPKNLNKQLNNNVFRKWAFEITEPHVYSYYKRDMFTL
;
A
#
# COMPACT_ATOMS: atom_id res chain seq x y z
N MET A 1 -25.02 -8.14 8.85
CA MET A 1 -24.89 -7.69 7.45
C MET A 1 -23.49 -7.13 7.29
N ILE A 2 -22.73 -7.63 6.33
CA ILE A 2 -21.33 -7.20 6.12
C ILE A 2 -21.36 -6.12 5.05
N TYR A 3 -20.81 -4.95 5.33
CA TYR A 3 -20.74 -3.83 4.39
C TYR A 3 -19.31 -3.69 3.86
N ILE A 4 -19.16 -3.74 2.55
CA ILE A 4 -17.90 -3.46 1.84
C ILE A 4 -18.05 -2.08 1.22
N TYR A 5 -17.18 -1.15 1.62
CA TYR A 5 -17.09 0.15 1.00
C TYR A 5 -15.82 0.23 0.15
N LEU A 6 -16.00 0.38 -1.15
CA LEU A 6 -14.92 0.52 -2.12
C LEU A 6 -14.85 1.98 -2.57
N LEU A 7 -13.85 2.70 -2.09
CA LEU A 7 -13.53 4.04 -2.56
C LEU A 7 -12.55 3.95 -3.73
N PHE A 8 -13.06 4.08 -4.95
CA PHE A 8 -12.24 4.12 -6.15
C PHE A 8 -11.78 5.54 -6.49
N ILE A 9 -10.48 5.75 -6.51
CA ILE A 9 -9.87 6.95 -7.07
C ILE A 9 -9.40 6.61 -8.49
N THR A 10 -10.01 7.22 -9.46
CA THR A 10 -10.19 6.80 -10.85
C THR A 10 -8.98 6.78 -11.79
N SER A 11 -8.63 5.79 -12.56
CA SER A 11 -8.84 5.16 -13.86
C SER A 11 -7.72 4.51 -14.64
N VAL A 12 -7.78 3.53 -15.57
CA VAL A 12 -8.06 3.17 -16.90
C VAL A 12 -7.35 2.10 -17.68
N CYS A 13 -7.90 1.56 -18.69
CA CYS A 13 -7.75 0.49 -19.66
C CYS A 13 -6.63 0.54 -20.75
N GLY A 14 -6.13 -0.63 -21.16
CA GLY A 14 -5.07 -0.98 -22.01
C GLY A 14 -5.33 -1.61 -23.36
N TYR A 15 -4.26 -2.13 -24.01
CA TYR A 15 -4.26 -3.11 -25.11
C TYR A 15 -3.00 -3.97 -25.07
N THR A 16 -3.14 -5.27 -25.36
CA THR A 16 -2.06 -6.27 -25.32
C THR A 16 -1.45 -6.46 -26.71
N MET A 17 -0.12 -6.32 -26.82
CA MET A 17 0.65 -6.75 -27.97
C MET A 17 1.57 -7.90 -27.56
N TYR A 18 1.40 -9.09 -28.18
CA TYR A 18 2.29 -10.24 -27.99
C TYR A 18 3.56 -10.05 -28.83
N MET A 19 4.72 -9.96 -28.18
CA MET A 19 6.02 -10.12 -28.82
C MET A 19 6.68 -11.43 -28.42
N LYS A 20 7.22 -12.19 -29.41
CA LYS A 20 8.02 -13.40 -29.22
C LYS A 20 9.41 -13.02 -28.70
N TYR A 21 9.87 -13.72 -27.66
CA TYR A 21 11.11 -13.45 -26.94
C TYR A 21 12.39 -13.86 -27.69
N PRO A 22 13.46 -13.05 -27.65
CA PRO A 22 14.83 -13.45 -27.97
C PRO A 22 15.62 -13.83 -26.69
N ARG A 23 16.74 -14.55 -26.89
CA ARG A 23 17.57 -15.23 -25.87
C ARG A 23 18.01 -14.35 -24.67
N GLU A 24 18.05 -14.97 -23.49
CA GLU A 24 18.04 -14.42 -22.12
C GLU A 24 19.08 -13.33 -21.73
N THR A 25 20.29 -13.32 -22.27
CA THR A 25 21.39 -12.49 -21.71
C THR A 25 21.36 -11.00 -22.08
N ASN A 26 20.86 -10.64 -23.26
CA ASN A 26 20.73 -9.22 -23.67
C ASN A 26 19.40 -8.61 -23.22
N TRP A 27 18.38 -9.43 -23.06
CA TRP A 27 17.05 -8.98 -22.62
C TRP A 27 17.03 -8.54 -21.17
N ASN A 28 17.66 -9.29 -20.26
CA ASN A 28 17.75 -8.91 -18.84
C ASN A 28 18.50 -7.59 -18.64
N LYS A 29 19.57 -7.34 -19.38
CA LYS A 29 20.28 -6.06 -19.36
C LYS A 29 19.41 -4.90 -19.87
N LEU A 30 18.63 -5.13 -20.92
CA LEU A 30 17.72 -4.14 -21.47
C LEU A 30 16.59 -3.84 -20.48
N GLN A 31 15.97 -4.86 -19.89
CA GLN A 31 14.93 -4.69 -18.87
C GLN A 31 15.44 -3.93 -17.65
N ASN A 32 16.64 -4.23 -17.16
CA ASN A 32 17.22 -3.50 -16.03
C ASN A 32 17.48 -2.04 -16.38
N SER A 33 18.05 -1.75 -17.55
CA SER A 33 18.23 -0.38 -18.05
C SER A 33 16.91 0.38 -18.19
N MET A 34 15.84 -0.32 -18.61
CA MET A 34 14.49 0.25 -18.73
C MET A 34 13.87 0.56 -17.37
N LYS A 35 14.03 -0.33 -16.37
CA LYS A 35 13.61 -0.10 -14.98
C LYS A 35 14.36 1.06 -14.34
N ASP A 36 15.67 1.12 -14.54
CA ASP A 36 16.51 2.23 -14.05
C ASP A 36 16.07 3.57 -14.66
N SER A 37 15.68 3.58 -15.94
CA SER A 37 15.14 4.76 -16.61
C SER A 37 13.77 5.16 -16.05
N ALA A 38 12.87 4.21 -15.83
CA ALA A 38 11.56 4.45 -15.22
C ALA A 38 11.69 4.97 -13.78
N ARG A 39 12.59 4.34 -13.00
CA ARG A 39 12.88 4.79 -11.63
C ARG A 39 13.50 6.18 -11.61
N SER A 40 14.47 6.47 -12.47
CA SER A 40 15.09 7.79 -12.58
C SER A 40 14.07 8.86 -12.95
N TRP A 41 13.16 8.55 -13.87
CA TRP A 41 12.06 9.44 -14.22
C TRP A 41 11.14 9.71 -13.03
N PHE A 42 10.79 8.68 -12.24
CA PHE A 42 9.96 8.81 -11.05
C PHE A 42 10.62 9.69 -9.97
N ILE A 43 11.93 9.51 -9.73
CA ILE A 43 12.72 10.31 -8.79
C ILE A 43 12.82 11.76 -9.27
N ASN A 44 13.16 11.99 -10.54
CA ASN A 44 13.25 13.35 -11.10
C ASN A 44 11.93 14.09 -10.95
N ARG A 45 10.80 13.40 -11.21
CA ARG A 45 9.47 13.97 -11.00
C ARG A 45 9.18 14.31 -9.54
N ALA A 46 9.69 13.54 -8.59
CA ALA A 46 9.60 13.86 -7.16
C ALA A 46 10.41 15.12 -6.83
N VAL A 47 11.62 15.22 -7.34
CA VAL A 47 12.49 16.40 -7.17
C VAL A 47 11.86 17.65 -7.78
N ASP A 48 11.30 17.56 -9.00
CA ASP A 48 10.57 18.65 -9.67
C ASP A 48 9.35 19.14 -8.87
N ARG A 49 8.77 18.29 -8.03
CA ARG A 49 7.68 18.61 -7.10
C ARG A 49 8.14 19.13 -5.74
N GLY A 50 9.44 19.33 -5.56
CA GLY A 50 10.03 19.84 -4.31
C GLY A 50 10.23 18.77 -3.22
N ILE A 51 10.24 17.48 -3.58
CA ILE A 51 10.55 16.40 -2.65
C ILE A 51 12.07 16.22 -2.60
N SER A 52 12.66 16.42 -1.43
CA SER A 52 14.09 16.20 -1.17
C SER A 52 14.39 14.70 -1.08
N TRP A 53 14.27 13.97 -2.20
CA TRP A 53 14.37 12.50 -2.25
C TRP A 53 15.63 11.98 -1.57
N PHE A 54 16.77 12.54 -1.90
CA PHE A 54 18.07 12.11 -1.37
C PHE A 54 18.26 12.47 0.10
N ASP A 55 17.77 13.63 0.55
CA ASP A 55 17.85 14.02 1.97
C ASP A 55 16.97 13.11 2.83
N LEU A 56 15.80 12.68 2.31
CA LEU A 56 14.92 11.72 2.98
C LEU A 56 15.58 10.33 3.05
N TYR A 57 16.23 9.91 1.96
CA TYR A 57 17.01 8.67 1.96
C TYR A 57 18.12 8.71 3.01
N ASP A 58 18.94 9.76 3.01
CA ASP A 58 20.06 9.94 3.95
C ASP A 58 19.59 10.03 5.40
N LYS A 59 18.45 10.70 5.64
CA LYS A 59 17.80 10.76 6.95
C LYS A 59 17.45 9.35 7.45
N ASN A 60 16.85 8.53 6.60
CA ASN A 60 16.44 7.17 6.93
C ASN A 60 17.66 6.23 7.03
N GLU A 61 18.67 6.38 6.16
CA GLU A 61 19.90 5.61 6.20
C GLU A 61 20.68 5.80 7.53
N LYS A 62 20.69 7.00 8.08
CA LYS A 62 21.27 7.26 9.42
C LYS A 62 20.58 6.51 10.55
N GLN A 63 19.34 6.04 10.34
CA GLN A 63 18.58 5.25 11.32
C GLN A 63 18.64 3.74 11.04
N LEU A 64 19.38 3.32 10.01
CA LEU A 64 19.40 1.93 9.51
C LEU A 64 19.72 0.89 10.58
N GLU A 65 20.65 1.17 11.50
CA GLU A 65 20.97 0.22 12.59
C GLU A 65 19.78 0.04 13.54
N GLY A 66 19.03 1.10 13.82
CA GLY A 66 17.79 1.01 14.61
C GLY A 66 16.72 0.18 13.88
N PHE A 67 16.58 0.34 12.56
CA PHE A 67 15.68 -0.47 11.75
C PHE A 67 16.10 -1.97 11.75
N LYS A 68 17.39 -2.26 11.64
CA LYS A 68 17.90 -3.64 11.72
C LYS A 68 17.66 -4.29 13.09
N GLU A 69 17.72 -3.53 14.18
CA GLU A 69 17.38 -4.03 15.52
C GLU A 69 15.87 -4.33 15.63
N GLU A 70 15.00 -3.51 15.05
CA GLU A 70 13.57 -3.84 14.98
C GLU A 70 13.31 -5.05 14.09
N MET A 71 14.04 -5.21 12.98
CA MET A 71 13.93 -6.37 12.10
C MET A 71 14.20 -7.69 12.86
N LYS A 72 15.25 -7.72 13.70
CA LYS A 72 15.57 -8.91 14.53
C LYS A 72 14.43 -9.33 15.45
N LYS A 73 13.58 -8.37 15.86
CA LYS A 73 12.43 -8.59 16.76
C LYS A 73 11.15 -8.97 16.02
N LYS A 74 10.99 -8.48 14.79
CA LYS A 74 9.72 -8.51 14.05
C LYS A 74 9.68 -9.53 12.93
N GLU A 75 10.85 -9.88 12.36
CA GLU A 75 10.93 -10.81 11.23
C GLU A 75 10.47 -12.22 11.64
N ASP A 76 9.42 -12.71 10.98
CA ASP A 76 9.12 -14.15 10.99
C ASP A 76 9.93 -14.84 9.88
N ARG A 77 10.95 -15.57 10.27
CA ARG A 77 11.84 -16.29 9.33
C ARG A 77 11.23 -17.54 8.73
N ASN A 78 10.08 -17.97 9.23
CA ASN A 78 9.35 -19.10 8.68
C ASN A 78 8.26 -18.68 7.69
N LEU A 79 8.09 -17.36 7.49
CA LEU A 79 7.07 -16.83 6.59
C LEU A 79 7.39 -17.22 5.15
N PHE A 80 6.40 -17.80 4.48
CA PHE A 80 6.50 -18.15 3.07
C PHE A 80 6.18 -16.93 2.21
N TYR A 81 7.09 -16.60 1.30
CA TYR A 81 6.89 -15.55 0.30
C TYR A 81 6.29 -16.12 -0.99
N PRO A 82 5.15 -15.63 -1.46
CA PRO A 82 4.64 -16.01 -2.77
C PRO A 82 5.60 -15.65 -3.90
N GLU A 83 5.62 -16.43 -4.96
CA GLU A 83 6.55 -16.22 -6.08
C GLU A 83 6.43 -14.82 -6.70
N TYR A 84 5.21 -14.29 -6.81
CA TYR A 84 4.98 -12.96 -7.37
C TYR A 84 5.66 -11.86 -6.54
N TYR A 85 5.74 -12.01 -5.21
CA TYR A 85 6.31 -11.01 -4.30
C TYR A 85 7.84 -10.97 -4.32
N THR A 86 8.49 -12.07 -4.74
CA THR A 86 9.96 -12.17 -4.86
C THR A 86 10.49 -11.68 -6.21
N LYS A 87 9.61 -11.25 -7.11
CA LYS A 87 9.96 -10.71 -8.42
C LYS A 87 10.29 -9.22 -8.36
N PRO A 88 11.02 -8.70 -9.36
CA PRO A 88 11.27 -7.27 -9.48
C PRO A 88 9.97 -6.45 -9.51
N PHE A 89 9.90 -5.43 -8.66
CA PHE A 89 8.72 -4.61 -8.45
C PHE A 89 9.11 -3.16 -8.09
N HIS A 90 8.30 -2.16 -8.42
CA HIS A 90 8.54 -0.73 -8.15
C HIS A 90 9.91 -0.20 -8.63
N GLY A 91 10.51 -0.86 -9.63
CA GLY A 91 11.85 -0.52 -10.11
C GLY A 91 13.02 -1.06 -9.26
N TYR A 92 12.74 -1.94 -8.30
CA TYR A 92 13.76 -2.68 -7.54
C TYR A 92 13.84 -4.14 -8.01
N ASN A 93 15.06 -4.66 -8.10
CA ASN A 93 15.27 -6.05 -8.55
C ASN A 93 14.76 -7.08 -7.54
N GLU A 94 14.86 -6.77 -6.26
CA GLU A 94 14.37 -7.59 -5.14
C GLU A 94 12.94 -7.18 -4.71
N GLY A 95 12.24 -6.38 -5.53
CA GLY A 95 10.92 -5.85 -5.18
C GLY A 95 10.95 -5.06 -3.86
N ASN A 96 9.99 -5.34 -2.99
CA ASN A 96 9.89 -4.70 -1.67
C ASN A 96 10.78 -5.38 -0.59
N LEU A 97 11.58 -6.40 -0.95
CA LEU A 97 12.42 -7.18 -0.03
C LEU A 97 13.85 -6.64 0.05
N ASN A 98 14.02 -5.34 0.22
CA ASN A 98 15.33 -4.72 0.39
C ASN A 98 15.26 -3.39 1.16
N TRP A 99 16.38 -2.99 1.77
CA TRP A 99 16.49 -1.74 2.52
C TRP A 99 16.27 -0.50 1.67
N LYS A 100 16.72 -0.50 0.41
CA LYS A 100 16.59 0.65 -0.46
C LYS A 100 15.12 1.01 -0.69
N ALA A 101 14.25 0.02 -0.94
CA ALA A 101 12.81 0.23 -1.05
C ALA A 101 12.22 0.83 0.23
N ALA A 102 12.63 0.30 1.40
CA ALA A 102 12.13 0.79 2.69
C ALA A 102 12.60 2.22 3.00
N LEU A 103 13.86 2.55 2.69
CA LEU A 103 14.42 3.89 2.93
C LEU A 103 13.84 4.96 2.00
N GLU A 104 13.40 4.58 0.80
CA GLU A 104 12.80 5.46 -0.20
C GLU A 104 11.26 5.57 -0.09
N ALA A 105 10.61 4.73 0.70
CA ALA A 105 9.14 4.63 0.76
C ALA A 105 8.45 5.95 1.16
N GLU A 106 9.04 6.74 2.06
CA GLU A 106 8.54 8.07 2.44
C GLU A 106 8.50 9.01 1.23
N ALA A 107 9.60 9.12 0.50
CA ALA A 107 9.71 9.98 -0.68
C ALA A 107 8.77 9.51 -1.82
N ALA A 108 8.66 8.19 -2.04
CA ALA A 108 7.75 7.62 -3.03
C ALA A 108 6.28 7.94 -2.71
N THR A 109 5.89 7.79 -1.44
CA THR A 109 4.55 8.11 -0.94
C THR A 109 4.20 9.60 -1.12
N LEU A 110 5.13 10.50 -0.81
CA LEU A 110 4.96 11.95 -1.04
C LEU A 110 4.78 12.27 -2.53
N ASN A 111 5.56 11.63 -3.41
CA ASN A 111 5.46 11.83 -4.85
C ASN A 111 4.12 11.36 -5.44
N ILE A 112 3.59 10.24 -4.95
CA ILE A 112 2.26 9.75 -5.33
C ILE A 112 1.20 10.77 -4.93
N ALA A 113 1.17 11.21 -3.68
CA ALA A 113 0.22 12.18 -3.17
C ALA A 113 0.28 13.52 -3.92
N ALA A 114 1.48 14.07 -4.12
CA ALA A 114 1.70 15.29 -4.88
C ALA A 114 1.27 15.18 -6.37
N GLY A 115 1.07 13.96 -6.87
CA GLY A 115 0.53 13.71 -8.20
C GLY A 115 -0.96 14.01 -8.34
N TYR A 116 -1.70 14.05 -7.25
CA TYR A 116 -3.14 14.35 -7.23
C TYR A 116 -3.41 15.84 -7.03
N TRP A 117 -2.51 16.57 -6.38
CA TRP A 117 -2.64 18.01 -6.10
C TRP A 117 -1.41 18.76 -6.63
N GLU A 118 -1.37 19.03 -7.93
CA GLU A 118 -0.26 19.75 -8.55
C GLU A 118 -0.11 21.17 -7.96
N GLY A 119 1.11 21.55 -7.62
CA GLY A 119 1.44 22.85 -7.02
C GLY A 119 1.21 22.94 -5.51
N VAL A 120 0.69 21.91 -4.87
CA VAL A 120 0.58 21.83 -3.40
C VAL A 120 1.88 21.25 -2.81
N ASN A 121 2.23 21.68 -1.61
CA ASN A 121 3.36 21.09 -0.87
C ASN A 121 3.16 19.57 -0.73
N PRO A 122 4.16 18.72 -1.05
CA PRO A 122 4.03 17.28 -1.02
C PRO A 122 3.58 16.69 0.33
N TYR A 123 4.00 17.28 1.43
CA TYR A 123 3.58 16.87 2.77
C TYR A 123 2.11 17.20 3.05
N GLU A 124 1.67 18.39 2.61
CA GLU A 124 0.25 18.77 2.70
C GLU A 124 -0.62 17.87 1.81
N ALA A 125 -0.21 17.61 0.58
CA ALA A 125 -0.90 16.70 -0.34
C ALA A 125 -1.01 15.29 0.26
N SER A 126 0.07 14.79 0.87
CA SER A 126 0.10 13.50 1.57
C SER A 126 -0.83 13.48 2.80
N SER A 127 -0.86 14.55 3.57
CA SER A 127 -1.79 14.71 4.70
C SER A 127 -3.24 14.75 4.23
N TRP A 128 -3.56 15.56 3.22
CA TRP A 128 -4.91 15.67 2.66
C TRP A 128 -5.43 14.33 2.12
N MET A 129 -4.58 13.57 1.41
CA MET A 129 -4.95 12.24 0.92
C MET A 129 -5.42 11.35 2.07
N ARG A 130 -4.67 11.28 3.15
CA ARG A 130 -4.95 10.41 4.28
C ARG A 130 -6.12 10.91 5.14
N GLN A 131 -6.23 12.21 5.33
CA GLN A 131 -7.39 12.81 5.99
C GLN A 131 -8.67 12.50 5.22
N ASN A 132 -8.69 12.71 3.90
CA ASN A 132 -9.84 12.36 3.06
C ASN A 132 -10.23 10.88 3.20
N ILE A 133 -9.26 9.97 3.20
CA ILE A 133 -9.50 8.53 3.40
C ILE A 133 -10.14 8.31 4.79
N SER A 134 -9.52 8.82 5.84
CA SER A 134 -9.99 8.62 7.22
C SER A 134 -11.37 9.24 7.47
N GLU A 135 -11.63 10.43 6.92
CA GLU A 135 -12.93 11.11 7.03
C GLU A 135 -14.04 10.34 6.31
N ASN A 136 -13.76 9.80 5.12
CA ASN A 136 -14.73 8.96 4.39
C ASN A 136 -15.02 7.66 5.15
N ILE A 137 -14.00 6.99 5.69
CA ILE A 137 -14.19 5.79 6.51
C ILE A 137 -15.03 6.13 7.74
N LYS A 138 -14.69 7.20 8.45
CA LYS A 138 -15.42 7.64 9.64
C LYS A 138 -16.86 7.99 9.30
N SER A 139 -17.11 8.77 8.26
CA SER A 139 -18.46 9.14 7.81
C SER A 139 -19.32 7.92 7.50
N TYR A 140 -18.71 6.89 6.87
CA TYR A 140 -19.41 5.64 6.60
C TYR A 140 -19.71 4.84 7.88
N VAL A 141 -18.73 4.70 8.77
CA VAL A 141 -18.92 4.08 10.09
C VAL A 141 -20.07 4.75 10.85
N ASP A 142 -20.08 6.08 10.91
CA ASP A 142 -21.14 6.86 11.57
C ASP A 142 -22.50 6.60 10.89
N SER A 143 -22.57 6.58 9.56
CA SER A 143 -23.83 6.38 8.82
C SER A 143 -24.44 4.99 9.02
N VAL A 144 -23.62 3.96 9.11
CA VAL A 144 -24.08 2.57 9.33
C VAL A 144 -24.61 2.41 10.76
N HIS A 145 -23.95 3.03 11.75
CA HIS A 145 -24.41 2.97 13.14
C HIS A 145 -25.72 3.72 13.35
N ASP A 146 -25.94 4.83 12.67
CA ASP A 146 -27.19 5.61 12.76
C ASP A 146 -28.41 4.88 12.12
N MET A 147 -28.18 4.04 11.11
CA MET A 147 -29.27 3.33 10.40
C MET A 147 -29.74 2.03 11.05
N GLU A 148 -28.86 1.29 11.70
CA GLU A 148 -29.20 -0.05 12.19
C GLU A 148 -29.47 -0.14 13.70
N PHE A 149 -28.99 0.80 14.53
CA PHE A 149 -29.15 0.68 15.98
C PHE A 149 -29.21 2.04 16.69
N GLN A 150 -30.24 2.24 17.49
CA GLN A 150 -30.26 3.20 18.61
C GLN A 150 -29.29 2.79 19.77
N ILE A 151 -28.21 2.09 19.46
CA ILE A 151 -27.23 1.56 20.44
C ILE A 151 -25.98 2.41 20.37
N GLU A 152 -25.40 2.71 21.52
CA GLU A 152 -24.19 3.51 21.73
C GLU A 152 -23.17 3.46 20.57
N ARG A 153 -22.73 4.62 20.10
CA ARG A 153 -21.69 4.81 19.08
C ARG A 153 -20.45 4.00 19.46
N CYS A 154 -20.36 2.78 18.96
CA CYS A 154 -19.18 1.92 19.17
C CYS A 154 -18.20 2.16 18.03
N PHE A 155 -17.25 3.07 18.23
CA PHE A 155 -16.08 3.16 17.37
C PHE A 155 -15.33 1.83 17.33
N PRO A 156 -14.68 1.50 16.20
CA PRO A 156 -13.87 0.30 16.08
C PRO A 156 -12.86 0.21 17.25
N ARG A 157 -12.84 -0.92 17.93
CA ARG A 157 -11.89 -1.17 19.04
C ARG A 157 -10.57 -1.73 18.53
N LYS A 158 -10.65 -2.56 17.48
CA LYS A 158 -9.48 -3.15 16.82
C LYS A 158 -9.53 -2.87 15.33
N VAL A 159 -8.48 -2.25 14.84
CA VAL A 159 -8.33 -1.84 13.44
C VAL A 159 -7.09 -2.50 12.84
N LEU A 160 -7.21 -3.01 11.62
CA LEU A 160 -6.11 -3.60 10.86
C LEU A 160 -5.87 -2.78 9.58
N ASP A 161 -4.63 -2.36 9.36
CA ASP A 161 -4.13 -1.79 8.10
C ASP A 161 -3.34 -2.86 7.35
N ILE A 162 -3.80 -3.27 6.17
CA ILE A 162 -3.21 -4.34 5.37
C ILE A 162 -2.36 -3.76 4.26
N GLY A 163 -1.14 -4.30 4.09
CA GLY A 163 -0.14 -3.71 3.21
C GLY A 163 0.32 -2.37 3.76
N CYS A 164 0.57 -2.32 5.07
CA CYS A 164 0.83 -1.08 5.79
C CYS A 164 2.16 -0.40 5.42
N SER A 165 3.03 -1.06 4.65
CA SER A 165 4.34 -0.55 4.25
C SER A 165 5.14 -0.02 5.45
N THR A 166 5.76 1.14 5.33
CA THR A 166 6.51 1.81 6.42
C THR A 166 5.63 2.52 7.45
N GLY A 167 4.32 2.25 7.47
CA GLY A 167 3.40 2.66 8.52
C GLY A 167 2.84 4.07 8.41
N ILE A 168 3.07 4.80 7.31
CA ILE A 168 2.61 6.19 7.16
C ILE A 168 1.07 6.26 7.17
N SER A 169 0.39 5.38 6.44
CA SER A 169 -1.08 5.31 6.44
C SER A 169 -1.62 4.85 7.80
N THR A 170 -0.96 3.86 8.41
CA THR A 170 -1.33 3.33 9.73
C THR A 170 -1.24 4.39 10.83
N TYR A 171 -0.23 5.27 10.75
CA TYR A 171 -0.10 6.43 11.66
C TYR A 171 -1.32 7.35 11.56
N HIS A 172 -1.67 7.80 10.35
CA HIS A 172 -2.82 8.67 10.14
C HIS A 172 -4.14 8.00 10.52
N LEU A 173 -4.26 6.70 10.26
CA LEU A 173 -5.41 5.91 10.71
C LEU A 173 -5.51 5.89 12.23
N LYS A 174 -4.41 5.66 12.95
CA LYS A 174 -4.37 5.71 14.41
C LYS A 174 -4.76 7.09 14.95
N GLU A 175 -4.26 8.16 14.34
CA GLU A 175 -4.60 9.55 14.73
C GLU A 175 -6.09 9.90 14.54
N SER A 176 -6.74 9.28 13.54
CA SER A 176 -8.16 9.50 13.25
C SER A 176 -9.11 8.68 14.14
N MET A 177 -8.59 7.72 14.91
CA MET A 177 -9.36 6.85 15.78
C MET A 177 -9.34 7.33 17.24
N PRO A 178 -10.33 6.93 18.06
CA PRO A 178 -10.30 7.19 19.50
C PRO A 178 -9.02 6.65 20.16
N PRO A 179 -8.54 7.28 21.24
CA PRO A 179 -7.29 6.89 21.90
C PRO A 179 -7.23 5.42 22.35
N ASN A 180 -8.37 4.83 22.71
CA ASN A 180 -8.51 3.45 23.16
C ASN A 180 -8.61 2.42 22.01
N THR A 181 -8.63 2.86 20.76
CA THR A 181 -8.58 1.96 19.60
C THR A 181 -7.19 1.34 19.46
N THR A 182 -7.13 0.02 19.39
CA THR A 182 -5.90 -0.72 19.09
C THR A 182 -5.73 -0.84 17.59
N VAL A 183 -4.62 -0.36 17.05
CA VAL A 183 -4.33 -0.39 15.61
C VAL A 183 -3.19 -1.37 15.34
N TYR A 184 -3.39 -2.22 14.35
CA TYR A 184 -2.42 -3.16 13.82
C TYR A 184 -2.08 -2.79 12.39
N GLY A 185 -0.82 -2.98 12.00
CA GLY A 185 -0.38 -2.95 10.60
C GLY A 185 0.26 -4.28 10.23
N ILE A 186 -0.07 -4.84 9.07
CA ILE A 186 0.55 -6.05 8.54
C ILE A 186 1.14 -5.77 7.17
N ASP A 187 2.37 -6.23 6.94
CA ASP A 187 3.04 -6.18 5.63
C ASP A 187 3.93 -7.40 5.45
N LEU A 188 4.10 -7.81 4.20
CA LEU A 188 4.91 -8.97 3.84
C LEU A 188 6.41 -8.64 3.77
N SER A 189 6.80 -7.35 3.76
CA SER A 189 8.19 -6.92 3.82
C SER A 189 8.68 -6.73 5.25
N PRO A 190 9.65 -7.52 5.74
CA PRO A 190 10.25 -7.32 7.04
C PRO A 190 11.04 -6.00 7.10
N PHE A 191 11.49 -5.49 5.96
CA PHE A 191 12.17 -4.20 5.83
C PHE A 191 11.21 -3.05 6.13
N PHE A 192 10.02 -3.07 5.55
CA PHE A 192 8.97 -2.08 5.79
C PHE A 192 8.47 -2.12 7.23
N ILE A 193 8.15 -3.31 7.75
CA ILE A 193 7.71 -3.52 9.14
C ILE A 193 8.75 -3.02 10.14
N SER A 194 10.04 -3.16 9.83
CA SER A 194 11.11 -2.68 10.70
C SER A 194 11.14 -1.16 10.81
N VAL A 195 10.97 -0.45 9.68
CA VAL A 195 10.85 1.01 9.66
C VAL A 195 9.59 1.44 10.40
N ALA A 196 8.44 0.85 10.09
CA ALA A 196 7.16 1.16 10.73
C ALA A 196 7.21 0.96 12.25
N SER A 197 7.79 -0.15 12.71
CA SER A 197 7.94 -0.46 14.15
C SER A 197 8.87 0.53 14.84
N TYR A 198 10.00 0.85 14.21
CA TYR A 198 10.96 1.81 14.76
C TYR A 198 10.33 3.20 14.93
N GLU A 199 9.69 3.72 13.89
CA GLU A 199 9.05 5.04 13.96
C GLU A 199 7.88 5.06 14.95
N SER A 200 7.10 3.99 15.03
CA SER A 200 6.03 3.88 16.04
C SER A 200 6.58 3.89 17.47
N ASN A 201 7.64 3.13 17.75
CA ASN A 201 8.28 3.09 19.07
C ASN A 201 8.89 4.44 19.45
N LYS A 202 9.60 5.07 18.53
CA LYS A 202 10.24 6.38 18.69
C LYS A 202 9.21 7.47 19.01
N ASN A 203 8.05 7.43 18.35
CA ASN A 203 6.98 8.41 18.51
C ASN A 203 5.91 7.98 19.54
N LYS A 204 6.04 6.81 20.18
CA LYS A 204 5.12 6.27 21.20
C LYS A 204 3.67 6.15 20.72
N LEU A 205 3.47 5.71 19.49
CA LEU A 205 2.15 5.70 18.82
C LEU A 205 1.24 4.56 19.27
N ASN A 206 1.76 3.56 19.97
CA ASN A 206 1.01 2.36 20.40
C ASN A 206 0.31 1.64 19.23
N ILE A 207 1.06 1.39 18.14
CA ILE A 207 0.64 0.61 16.98
C ILE A 207 1.39 -0.71 17.00
N THR A 208 0.70 -1.82 16.73
CA THR A 208 1.32 -3.14 16.64
C THR A 208 1.57 -3.50 15.18
N TYR A 209 2.84 -3.55 14.76
CA TYR A 209 3.21 -3.99 13.43
C TYR A 209 3.60 -5.47 13.41
N VAL A 210 3.11 -6.18 12.39
CA VAL A 210 3.27 -7.63 12.20
C VAL A 210 3.86 -7.89 10.82
N HIS A 211 4.99 -8.60 10.78
CA HIS A 211 5.51 -9.19 9.54
C HIS A 211 4.66 -10.40 9.20
N GLY A 212 3.90 -10.36 8.12
CA GLY A 212 2.96 -11.41 7.78
C GLY A 212 2.36 -11.30 6.39
N ASN A 213 1.82 -12.42 5.90
CA ASN A 213 1.18 -12.51 4.60
C ASN A 213 -0.33 -12.27 4.72
N ALA A 214 -0.85 -11.30 3.98
CA ALA A 214 -2.27 -10.96 3.93
C ALA A 214 -3.15 -12.07 3.32
N GLU A 215 -2.57 -12.99 2.53
CA GLU A 215 -3.27 -14.16 2.00
C GLU A 215 -3.51 -15.25 3.06
N LYS A 216 -2.78 -15.21 4.17
CA LYS A 216 -2.89 -16.16 5.28
C LYS A 216 -2.38 -15.52 6.57
N MET A 217 -3.26 -14.81 7.25
CA MET A 217 -2.91 -14.08 8.46
C MET A 217 -2.92 -14.94 9.71
N SER A 218 -2.02 -14.66 10.66
CA SER A 218 -1.94 -15.35 11.96
C SER A 218 -2.99 -14.89 12.98
N PHE A 219 -3.89 -13.98 12.61
CA PHE A 219 -4.96 -13.51 13.48
C PHE A 219 -6.10 -14.51 13.57
N LEU A 220 -6.80 -14.50 14.72
CA LEU A 220 -8.01 -15.32 14.92
C LEU A 220 -9.18 -14.78 14.09
N ASP A 221 -10.15 -15.64 13.82
CA ASP A 221 -11.40 -15.29 13.17
C ASP A 221 -12.14 -14.20 13.96
N GLY A 222 -12.77 -13.27 13.25
CA GLY A 222 -13.60 -12.23 13.87
C GLY A 222 -12.84 -11.25 14.78
N THR A 223 -11.53 -11.00 14.51
CA THR A 223 -10.68 -10.21 15.40
C THR A 223 -10.88 -8.71 15.26
N PHE A 224 -11.14 -8.20 14.03
CA PHE A 224 -11.09 -6.79 13.70
C PHE A 224 -12.46 -6.20 13.38
N ASP A 225 -12.74 -5.03 13.95
CA ASP A 225 -13.98 -4.29 13.71
C ASP A 225 -13.89 -3.41 12.44
N LEU A 226 -12.68 -3.00 12.08
CA LEU A 226 -12.38 -2.26 10.85
C LEU A 226 -11.10 -2.82 10.24
N ILE A 227 -11.16 -3.12 8.96
CA ILE A 227 -9.98 -3.49 8.16
C ILE A 227 -9.84 -2.46 7.05
N VAL A 228 -8.65 -1.87 6.92
CA VAL A 228 -8.32 -0.90 5.89
C VAL A 228 -7.24 -1.47 4.98
N CYS A 229 -7.41 -1.32 3.68
CA CYS A 229 -6.43 -1.71 2.68
C CYS A 229 -6.22 -0.53 1.72
N ASN A 230 -5.03 0.05 1.74
CA ASN A 230 -4.69 1.22 0.93
C ASN A 230 -3.69 0.86 -0.16
N PHE A 231 -4.07 1.01 -1.43
CA PHE A 231 -3.18 0.90 -2.60
C PHE A 231 -2.42 -0.43 -2.69
N MET A 232 -3.08 -1.57 -2.43
CA MET A 232 -2.46 -2.89 -2.47
C MET A 232 -3.04 -3.80 -3.57
N PHE A 233 -4.35 -3.75 -3.82
CA PHE A 233 -4.98 -4.72 -4.73
C PHE A 233 -4.50 -4.61 -6.18
N HIS A 234 -4.05 -3.43 -6.62
CA HIS A 234 -3.47 -3.25 -7.95
C HIS A 234 -2.09 -3.94 -8.11
N GLU A 235 -1.44 -4.29 -7.00
CA GLU A 235 -0.16 -4.99 -6.94
C GLU A 235 -0.31 -6.52 -6.96
N LEU A 236 -1.52 -7.06 -6.75
CA LEU A 236 -1.76 -8.48 -6.55
C LEU A 236 -2.20 -9.19 -7.85
N PRO A 237 -1.71 -10.40 -8.12
CA PRO A 237 -2.35 -11.30 -9.09
C PRO A 237 -3.75 -11.71 -8.61
N ASP A 238 -4.60 -12.24 -9.52
CA ASP A 238 -6.02 -12.48 -9.23
C ASP A 238 -6.26 -13.53 -8.14
N ASP A 239 -5.44 -14.59 -8.11
CA ASP A 239 -5.48 -15.62 -7.08
C ASP A 239 -5.09 -15.10 -5.70
N ALA A 240 -4.02 -14.31 -5.62
CA ALA A 240 -3.62 -13.67 -4.37
C ALA A 240 -4.69 -12.69 -3.86
N ALA A 241 -5.26 -11.86 -4.75
CA ALA A 241 -6.35 -10.96 -4.39
C ALA A 241 -7.56 -11.72 -3.83
N SER A 242 -7.94 -12.85 -4.45
CA SER A 242 -9.02 -13.71 -3.97
C SER A 242 -8.71 -14.33 -2.59
N ASN A 243 -7.45 -14.73 -2.36
CA ASN A 243 -7.01 -15.25 -1.06
C ASN A 243 -7.05 -14.17 0.02
N VAL A 244 -6.55 -12.96 -0.30
CA VAL A 244 -6.62 -11.81 0.62
C VAL A 244 -8.08 -11.54 1.00
N ILE A 245 -9.00 -11.45 0.04
CA ILE A 245 -10.42 -11.19 0.34
C ILE A 245 -11.01 -12.25 1.28
N LYS A 246 -10.72 -13.54 1.07
CA LYS A 246 -11.15 -14.60 1.98
C LYS A 246 -10.62 -14.39 3.40
N GLU A 247 -9.36 -13.99 3.53
CA GLU A 247 -8.74 -13.72 4.82
C GLU A 247 -9.33 -12.46 5.48
N LEU A 248 -9.65 -11.41 4.70
CA LEU A 248 -10.35 -10.23 5.22
C LEU A 248 -11.67 -10.63 5.90
N PHE A 249 -12.49 -11.43 5.20
CA PHE A 249 -13.76 -11.90 5.77
C PHE A 249 -13.57 -12.82 6.97
N ARG A 250 -12.53 -13.63 7.00
CA ARG A 250 -12.26 -14.53 8.14
C ARG A 250 -11.89 -13.74 9.40
N VAL A 251 -11.03 -12.73 9.28
CA VAL A 251 -10.55 -11.97 10.45
C VAL A 251 -11.46 -10.80 10.83
N LEU A 252 -12.46 -10.48 9.98
CA LEU A 252 -13.46 -9.46 10.25
C LEU A 252 -14.46 -9.94 11.29
N SER A 253 -14.75 -9.12 12.30
CA SER A 253 -15.78 -9.39 13.31
C SER A 253 -17.18 -9.30 12.72
N ASP A 254 -18.17 -9.89 13.41
CA ASP A 254 -19.57 -9.67 13.09
C ASP A 254 -19.88 -8.16 13.09
N LYS A 255 -20.47 -7.66 11.99
CA LYS A 255 -20.74 -6.23 11.75
C LYS A 255 -19.48 -5.37 11.57
N GLY A 256 -18.31 -5.96 11.37
CA GLY A 256 -17.09 -5.26 11.01
C GLY A 256 -17.16 -4.63 9.60
N ILE A 257 -16.29 -3.69 9.34
CA ILE A 257 -16.23 -2.93 8.07
C ILE A 257 -14.89 -3.21 7.39
N ILE A 258 -14.93 -3.44 6.07
CA ILE A 258 -13.74 -3.45 5.22
C ILE A 258 -13.76 -2.19 4.36
N ALA A 259 -12.69 -1.41 4.43
CA ALA A 259 -12.46 -0.24 3.58
C ALA A 259 -11.29 -0.52 2.64
N VAL A 260 -11.55 -0.55 1.34
CA VAL A 260 -10.52 -0.68 0.30
C VAL A 260 -10.40 0.63 -0.45
N VAL A 261 -9.19 1.16 -0.48
CA VAL A 261 -8.83 2.36 -1.23
C VAL A 261 -7.76 1.98 -2.23
N ASP A 262 -8.07 2.10 -3.52
CA ASP A 262 -7.12 1.73 -4.56
C ASP A 262 -7.26 2.62 -5.79
N ILE A 263 -6.37 2.43 -6.75
CA ILE A 263 -6.37 3.14 -8.02
C ILE A 263 -7.64 2.76 -8.78
N ASP A 264 -8.48 3.74 -9.15
CA ASP A 264 -9.62 3.45 -10.04
C ASP A 264 -9.11 3.10 -11.44
N PRO A 265 -9.50 1.94 -11.93
CA PRO A 265 -9.16 1.47 -13.26
C PRO A 265 -9.55 2.41 -14.40
N LYS A 266 -10.59 3.23 -14.28
CA LYS A 266 -11.11 4.04 -15.40
C LYS A 266 -10.33 5.34 -15.71
N ASN A 267 -9.71 6.08 -14.81
CA ASN A 267 -8.97 7.35 -15.04
C ASN A 267 -7.44 7.25 -15.22
N LEU A 268 -6.73 6.20 -14.73
CA LEU A 268 -5.31 6.04 -15.02
C LEU A 268 -5.05 5.96 -16.54
N ASN A 269 -5.93 5.33 -17.37
CA ASN A 269 -5.87 5.30 -18.86
C ASN A 269 -6.02 6.65 -19.51
N LYS A 270 -6.95 7.46 -19.04
CA LYS A 270 -7.07 8.81 -19.55
C LYS A 270 -5.76 9.58 -19.31
N GLN A 271 -5.15 9.38 -18.15
CA GLN A 271 -3.88 10.01 -17.80
C GLN A 271 -2.66 9.35 -18.47
N LEU A 272 -2.64 8.02 -18.61
CA LEU A 272 -1.52 7.29 -19.23
C LEU A 272 -1.59 7.33 -20.75
N ASN A 273 -2.76 7.33 -21.38
CA ASN A 273 -2.89 7.42 -22.84
C ASN A 273 -2.43 8.78 -23.39
N ASN A 274 -2.39 9.81 -22.57
CA ASN A 274 -1.86 11.11 -22.95
C ASN A 274 -0.30 11.20 -22.90
N ASN A 275 0.37 10.17 -22.34
CA ASN A 275 1.83 10.15 -22.25
C ASN A 275 2.35 8.71 -22.34
N VAL A 276 2.84 8.34 -23.54
CA VAL A 276 3.32 6.99 -23.87
C VAL A 276 4.47 6.55 -22.95
N PHE A 277 5.38 7.46 -22.57
CA PHE A 277 6.50 7.15 -21.69
C PHE A 277 6.01 6.90 -20.24
N ARG A 278 5.07 7.69 -19.75
CA ARG A 278 4.47 7.47 -18.41
C ARG A 278 3.73 6.13 -18.36
N LYS A 279 2.98 5.80 -19.41
CA LYS A 279 2.29 4.51 -19.53
C LYS A 279 3.29 3.37 -19.47
N TRP A 280 4.31 3.42 -20.30
CA TRP A 280 5.37 2.42 -20.36
C TRP A 280 6.12 2.27 -19.02
N ALA A 281 6.49 3.38 -18.37
CA ALA A 281 7.15 3.34 -17.07
C ALA A 281 6.29 2.64 -16.00
N PHE A 282 4.99 2.95 -16.00
CA PHE A 282 4.03 2.34 -15.06
C PHE A 282 3.86 0.83 -15.32
N GLU A 283 3.72 0.43 -16.58
CA GLU A 283 3.57 -0.98 -16.99
C GLU A 283 4.79 -1.85 -16.64
N ILE A 284 5.99 -1.27 -16.61
CA ILE A 284 7.23 -1.97 -16.23
C ILE A 284 7.38 -2.10 -14.72
N THR A 285 6.86 -1.14 -13.97
CA THR A 285 7.00 -1.12 -12.50
C THR A 285 5.85 -1.84 -11.78
N GLU A 286 4.68 -1.98 -12.43
CA GLU A 286 3.46 -2.57 -11.87
C GLU A 286 2.97 -3.78 -12.71
N PRO A 287 3.57 -4.97 -12.53
CA PRO A 287 3.33 -6.11 -13.43
C PRO A 287 1.90 -6.67 -13.37
N HIS A 288 1.16 -6.44 -12.29
CA HIS A 288 -0.20 -6.96 -12.09
C HIS A 288 -1.31 -5.96 -12.39
N VAL A 289 -0.97 -4.73 -12.75
CA VAL A 289 -1.96 -3.67 -12.98
C VAL A 289 -2.96 -3.99 -14.09
N TYR A 290 -2.57 -4.77 -15.11
CA TYR A 290 -3.48 -5.16 -16.18
C TYR A 290 -4.55 -6.17 -15.75
N SER A 291 -4.23 -7.13 -14.89
CA SER A 291 -5.21 -8.03 -14.33
C SER A 291 -6.15 -7.27 -13.40
N TYR A 292 -5.61 -6.37 -12.59
CA TYR A 292 -6.40 -5.49 -11.74
C TYR A 292 -7.45 -4.68 -12.52
N TYR A 293 -7.11 -4.14 -13.69
CA TYR A 293 -8.07 -3.35 -14.51
C TYR A 293 -9.24 -4.15 -15.05
N LYS A 294 -9.09 -5.45 -15.20
CA LYS A 294 -10.14 -6.35 -15.67
C LYS A 294 -10.95 -6.94 -14.53
N ARG A 295 -10.48 -6.75 -13.31
CA ARG A 295 -11.06 -7.32 -12.10
C ARG A 295 -12.28 -6.52 -11.68
N ASP A 296 -13.38 -7.21 -11.48
CA ASP A 296 -14.53 -6.67 -10.78
C ASP A 296 -14.39 -7.00 -9.29
N MET A 297 -14.05 -5.98 -8.51
CA MET A 297 -13.85 -6.12 -7.06
C MET A 297 -15.14 -6.48 -6.30
N PHE A 298 -16.32 -6.36 -6.96
CA PHE A 298 -17.59 -6.75 -6.36
C PHE A 298 -17.94 -8.23 -6.61
N THR A 299 -17.21 -8.93 -7.48
CA THR A 299 -17.46 -10.33 -7.83
C THR A 299 -16.36 -11.27 -7.34
N LEU A 300 -15.33 -10.75 -6.66
CA LEU A 300 -14.31 -11.53 -5.96
C LEU A 300 -14.84 -11.99 -4.61
#